data_a77eb6abc3dfe14f0608541716a0da49
#
_entry.id   a77eb6abc3dfe14f0608541716a0da49
#
_cell.length_a   1.000
_cell.length_b   1.000
_cell.length_c   1.000
_cell.angle_alpha   90.00
_cell.angle_beta   90.00
_cell.angle_gamma   90.00
#
_symmetry.space_group_name_H-M   'P 1'
#
loop_
_entity.id
_entity.type
_entity.pdbx_description
1 polymer ?
#
loop_
_entity_poly.entity_id
_entity_poly.type
_entity_poly.pdbx_seq_one_letter_code
_entity_poly.pdbx_strand_id
1 'polypeptide(L)'
;MTDASSPPMPSYSPTPPVKKSRTNLIIAASAAAVIAAVVGTGIVVVHSGYGSKPVEAVKPTGGATGAAATETPTPTPSYDEVTADSFTIELKTTKRQCFGTAGCNVTVEPDLTYLGDSEGIAPDAVYEITYEIHGDESGPVIETAELSDRTSLNYTPSMISTASAGTNVSVEITDVTAQGG
;
A
#
# COMPACT_ATOMS: atom_id res chain seq x y z
N MET A 1 -47.05 49.08 31.92
CA MET A 1 -47.24 47.70 31.42
C MET A 1 -46.52 47.64 30.06
N THR A 2 -45.32 47.14 30.02
CA THR A 2 -44.49 47.03 28.80
C THR A 2 -44.62 45.62 28.27
N ASP A 3 -45.20 45.52 27.09
CA ASP A 3 -45.37 44.24 26.36
C ASP A 3 -44.03 43.73 25.84
N ALA A 4 -43.57 42.59 26.34
CA ALA A 4 -42.33 42.00 25.92
C ALA A 4 -42.59 41.10 24.69
N SER A 5 -42.29 41.67 23.52
CA SER A 5 -42.37 40.95 22.24
C SER A 5 -41.25 39.88 22.18
N SER A 6 -41.64 38.60 22.14
CA SER A 6 -40.71 37.47 21.99
C SER A 6 -40.09 37.48 20.58
N PRO A 7 -38.78 37.18 20.43
CA PRO A 7 -38.15 37.10 19.09
C PRO A 7 -38.65 35.86 18.30
N PRO A 8 -38.72 35.92 16.97
CA PRO A 8 -39.17 34.84 16.12
C PRO A 8 -38.16 33.67 16.15
N MET A 9 -38.64 32.44 16.26
CA MET A 9 -37.84 31.22 16.18
C MET A 9 -37.30 31.01 14.76
N PRO A 10 -36.04 30.58 14.60
CA PRO A 10 -35.51 30.22 13.30
C PRO A 10 -36.20 28.95 12.76
N SER A 11 -36.67 29.03 11.51
CA SER A 11 -37.26 27.91 10.80
C SER A 11 -36.17 26.95 10.32
N TYR A 12 -36.20 25.74 10.83
CA TYR A 12 -35.32 24.65 10.33
C TYR A 12 -35.84 24.14 8.98
N SER A 13 -35.01 24.25 7.95
CA SER A 13 -35.26 23.59 6.66
C SER A 13 -34.94 22.09 6.82
N PRO A 14 -35.80 21.19 6.32
CA PRO A 14 -35.53 19.74 6.37
C PRO A 14 -34.32 19.40 5.52
N THR A 15 -33.40 18.61 6.10
CA THR A 15 -32.22 18.09 5.43
C THR A 15 -32.61 17.20 4.26
N PRO A 16 -32.03 17.37 3.04
CA PRO A 16 -32.34 16.50 1.92
C PRO A 16 -31.86 15.07 2.19
N PRO A 17 -32.58 14.04 1.69
CA PRO A 17 -32.19 12.65 1.90
C PRO A 17 -30.85 12.34 1.23
N VAL A 18 -29.94 11.73 2.00
CA VAL A 18 -28.63 11.26 1.52
C VAL A 18 -28.86 10.16 0.49
N LYS A 19 -28.51 10.41 -0.77
CA LYS A 19 -28.50 9.38 -1.80
C LYS A 19 -27.37 8.40 -1.52
N LYS A 20 -27.68 7.16 -1.17
CA LYS A 20 -26.69 6.08 -1.07
C LYS A 20 -25.99 5.91 -2.41
N SER A 21 -24.69 6.12 -2.43
CA SER A 21 -23.84 5.92 -3.60
C SER A 21 -23.85 4.44 -4.01
N ARG A 22 -24.10 4.17 -5.29
CA ARG A 22 -24.06 2.80 -5.85
C ARG A 22 -22.64 2.33 -6.12
N THR A 23 -21.64 3.15 -5.82
CA THR A 23 -20.22 2.87 -6.07
C THR A 23 -19.71 1.64 -5.32
N ASN A 24 -20.18 1.43 -4.08
CA ASN A 24 -19.75 0.28 -3.27
C ASN A 24 -20.21 -1.08 -3.81
N LEU A 25 -21.24 -1.11 -4.66
CA LEU A 25 -21.75 -2.36 -5.22
C LEU A 25 -20.93 -2.83 -6.43
N ILE A 26 -20.28 -1.90 -7.14
CA ILE A 26 -19.43 -2.21 -8.29
C ILE A 26 -18.08 -2.78 -7.82
N ILE A 27 -17.53 -2.27 -6.71
CA ILE A 27 -16.26 -2.74 -6.13
C ILE A 27 -16.41 -4.18 -5.62
N ALA A 28 -17.53 -4.52 -4.96
CA ALA A 28 -17.78 -5.87 -4.47
C ALA A 28 -17.92 -6.91 -5.59
N ALA A 29 -18.45 -6.53 -6.75
CA ALA A 29 -18.63 -7.43 -7.88
C ALA A 29 -17.33 -7.73 -8.64
N SER A 30 -16.36 -6.80 -8.65
CA SER A 30 -15.07 -6.99 -9.33
C SER A 30 -14.14 -7.92 -8.55
N ALA A 31 -14.16 -7.90 -7.22
CA ALA A 31 -13.35 -8.79 -6.39
C ALA A 31 -13.71 -10.28 -6.56
N ALA A 32 -15.01 -10.59 -6.74
CA ALA A 32 -15.47 -11.97 -6.93
C ALA A 32 -15.02 -12.58 -8.27
N ALA A 33 -14.86 -11.78 -9.31
CA ALA A 33 -14.45 -12.26 -10.64
C ALA A 33 -12.97 -12.65 -10.71
N VAL A 34 -12.09 -11.97 -9.95
CA VAL A 34 -10.66 -12.26 -9.92
C VAL A 34 -10.37 -13.58 -9.20
N ILE A 35 -11.07 -13.88 -8.11
CA ILE A 35 -10.87 -15.13 -7.34
C ILE A 35 -11.28 -16.36 -8.16
N ALA A 36 -12.33 -16.27 -8.99
CA ALA A 36 -12.76 -17.37 -9.85
C ALA A 36 -11.75 -17.72 -10.96
N ALA A 37 -10.97 -16.73 -11.44
CA ALA A 37 -9.97 -16.95 -12.50
C ALA A 37 -8.71 -17.66 -11.98
N VAL A 38 -8.30 -17.40 -10.72
CA VAL A 38 -7.08 -18.00 -10.13
C VAL A 38 -7.30 -19.47 -9.75
N VAL A 39 -8.49 -19.83 -9.29
CA VAL A 39 -8.81 -21.24 -8.93
C VAL A 39 -8.98 -22.13 -10.17
N GLY A 40 -9.39 -21.57 -11.31
CA GLY A 40 -9.59 -22.30 -12.56
C GLY A 40 -8.31 -22.69 -13.30
N THR A 41 -7.20 -21.96 -13.11
CA THR A 41 -5.93 -22.22 -13.81
C THR A 41 -5.02 -23.21 -13.08
N GLY A 42 -5.24 -23.46 -11.79
CA GLY A 42 -4.40 -24.37 -10.98
C GLY A 42 -4.59 -25.86 -11.21
N ILE A 43 -5.60 -26.31 -11.95
CA ILE A 43 -5.95 -27.75 -12.05
C ILE A 43 -5.40 -28.43 -13.31
N VAL A 44 -4.83 -27.72 -14.27
CA VAL A 44 -4.43 -28.30 -15.58
C VAL A 44 -3.00 -28.85 -15.61
N VAL A 45 -2.16 -28.60 -14.59
CA VAL A 45 -0.73 -28.97 -14.65
C VAL A 45 -0.39 -30.35 -14.04
N VAL A 46 -1.33 -31.08 -13.42
CA VAL A 46 -0.99 -32.30 -12.65
C VAL A 46 -1.31 -33.62 -13.40
N HIS A 47 -1.77 -33.60 -14.67
CA HIS A 47 -2.21 -34.81 -15.37
C HIS A 47 -1.45 -35.14 -16.66
N SER A 48 -0.14 -34.90 -16.75
CA SER A 48 0.65 -35.37 -17.88
C SER A 48 1.97 -35.97 -17.38
N GLY A 49 1.96 -37.22 -17.01
CA GLY A 49 3.22 -37.92 -16.75
C GLY A 49 3.17 -39.24 -16.01
N TYR A 50 2.36 -40.20 -16.46
CA TYR A 50 2.60 -41.59 -16.15
C TYR A 50 2.40 -42.43 -17.39
N GLY A 51 3.47 -42.70 -18.09
CA GLY A 51 3.57 -43.75 -19.08
C GLY A 51 4.75 -44.62 -18.74
N SER A 52 4.48 -45.66 -17.93
CA SER A 52 5.44 -46.72 -17.65
C SER A 52 5.52 -47.65 -18.82
N LYS A 53 6.72 -47.91 -19.34
CA LYS A 53 7.08 -49.17 -20.04
C LYS A 53 8.32 -49.77 -19.40
N PRO A 54 8.32 -51.04 -19.09
CA PRO A 54 9.49 -51.74 -18.56
C PRO A 54 10.48 -52.04 -19.68
N VAL A 55 11.76 -51.74 -19.46
CA VAL A 55 12.86 -52.17 -20.31
C VAL A 55 13.81 -52.99 -19.48
N GLU A 56 14.16 -54.13 -20.07
CA GLU A 56 14.94 -55.24 -19.53
C GLU A 56 16.32 -54.85 -18.98
N ALA A 57 16.75 -55.68 -18.04
CA ALA A 57 18.06 -55.66 -17.42
C ALA A 57 19.20 -55.82 -18.41
N VAL A 58 20.13 -54.87 -18.44
CA VAL A 58 21.44 -55.01 -19.03
C VAL A 58 22.50 -54.92 -17.94
N LYS A 59 23.29 -56.00 -17.87
CA LYS A 59 24.40 -56.31 -16.96
C LYS A 59 25.48 -55.20 -17.00
N PRO A 60 26.07 -54.79 -15.88
CA PRO A 60 27.10 -53.78 -15.85
C PRO A 60 28.48 -54.37 -16.21
N THR A 61 29.16 -53.73 -17.13
CA THR A 61 30.60 -53.94 -17.34
C THR A 61 31.29 -52.59 -17.54
N GLY A 62 32.26 -52.33 -16.69
CA GLY A 62 33.33 -51.40 -16.98
C GLY A 62 33.23 -50.07 -16.31
N GLY A 63 34.14 -49.87 -15.36
CA GLY A 63 34.35 -48.62 -14.60
C GLY A 63 34.62 -47.41 -15.47
N ALA A 64 34.01 -46.33 -15.07
CA ALA A 64 34.49 -44.98 -15.30
C ALA A 64 34.34 -44.25 -13.98
N THR A 65 35.46 -43.86 -13.42
CA THR A 65 35.56 -42.93 -12.30
C THR A 65 34.93 -41.60 -12.75
N GLY A 66 33.63 -41.46 -12.56
CA GLY A 66 32.94 -40.20 -12.70
C GLY A 66 33.39 -39.29 -11.55
N ALA A 67 34.19 -38.32 -11.86
CA ALA A 67 34.44 -37.19 -10.97
C ALA A 67 33.08 -36.60 -10.62
N ALA A 68 32.67 -36.72 -9.36
CA ALA A 68 31.52 -35.99 -8.84
C ALA A 68 31.83 -34.51 -9.06
N ALA A 69 31.12 -33.91 -10.00
CA ALA A 69 31.12 -32.46 -10.12
C ALA A 69 30.62 -31.92 -8.80
N THR A 70 31.50 -31.35 -8.01
CA THR A 70 31.15 -30.58 -6.82
C THR A 70 30.38 -29.38 -7.35
N GLU A 71 29.05 -29.44 -7.26
CA GLU A 71 28.23 -28.26 -7.55
C GLU A 71 28.63 -27.20 -6.56
N THR A 72 29.31 -26.17 -7.05
CA THR A 72 29.60 -24.96 -6.27
C THR A 72 28.25 -24.35 -5.92
N PRO A 73 27.91 -24.18 -4.61
CA PRO A 73 26.64 -23.60 -4.25
C PRO A 73 26.55 -22.20 -4.89
N THR A 74 25.50 -21.97 -5.66
CA THR A 74 25.19 -20.64 -6.20
C THR A 74 25.00 -19.71 -4.99
N PRO A 75 25.71 -18.58 -4.90
CA PRO A 75 25.54 -17.66 -3.78
C PRO A 75 24.06 -17.21 -3.74
N THR A 76 23.47 -17.35 -2.56
CA THR A 76 22.13 -16.79 -2.30
C THR A 76 22.24 -15.28 -2.37
N PRO A 77 21.39 -14.59 -3.14
CA PRO A 77 21.39 -13.13 -3.17
C PRO A 77 21.15 -12.61 -1.74
N SER A 78 21.92 -11.62 -1.34
CA SER A 78 21.74 -10.88 -0.09
C SER A 78 21.18 -9.52 -0.44
N TYR A 79 20.09 -9.15 0.22
CA TYR A 79 19.44 -7.86 0.06
C TYR A 79 19.64 -7.02 1.31
N ASP A 80 19.53 -5.70 1.15
CA ASP A 80 19.67 -4.73 2.23
C ASP A 80 18.44 -4.75 3.14
N GLU A 81 18.66 -4.44 4.43
CA GLU A 81 17.57 -4.21 5.35
C GLU A 81 16.98 -2.82 5.10
N VAL A 82 15.67 -2.77 4.84
CA VAL A 82 14.94 -1.53 4.59
C VAL A 82 14.21 -1.11 5.87
N THR A 83 14.54 0.06 6.38
CA THR A 83 14.01 0.64 7.63
C THR A 83 13.51 2.06 7.40
N ALA A 84 12.96 2.71 8.44
CA ALA A 84 12.52 4.10 8.36
C ALA A 84 13.66 5.05 7.95
N ASP A 85 14.88 4.81 8.42
CA ASP A 85 16.06 5.60 8.07
C ASP A 85 16.52 5.43 6.61
N SER A 86 15.95 4.45 5.91
CA SER A 86 16.22 4.22 4.48
C SER A 86 15.46 5.19 3.57
N PHE A 87 14.59 6.02 4.13
CA PHE A 87 13.76 6.96 3.37
C PHE A 87 13.85 8.38 3.90
N THR A 88 13.60 9.33 3.01
CA THR A 88 13.15 10.66 3.38
C THR A 88 11.72 10.86 2.92
N ILE A 89 10.96 11.66 3.67
CA ILE A 89 9.57 11.97 3.36
C ILE A 89 9.34 13.49 3.43
N GLU A 90 8.67 14.03 2.43
CA GLU A 90 8.18 15.40 2.40
C GLU A 90 6.70 15.41 2.06
N LEU A 91 5.98 16.50 2.39
CA LEU A 91 4.58 16.68 1.98
C LEU A 91 4.48 17.68 0.86
N LYS A 92 3.86 17.28 -0.22
CA LYS A 92 3.46 18.14 -1.31
C LYS A 92 2.00 18.57 -1.11
N THR A 93 1.76 19.86 -0.88
CA THR A 93 0.39 20.40 -0.88
C THR A 93 -0.13 20.48 -2.32
N THR A 94 -1.18 19.75 -2.62
CA THR A 94 -1.81 19.75 -3.95
C THR A 94 -3.06 20.64 -4.02
N LYS A 95 -3.72 20.85 -2.87
CA LYS A 95 -4.88 21.73 -2.78
C LYS A 95 -4.95 22.38 -1.40
N ARG A 96 -5.35 23.66 -1.36
CA ARG A 96 -5.64 24.39 -0.11
C ARG A 96 -6.89 25.24 -0.29
N GLN A 97 -7.82 25.14 0.65
CA GLN A 97 -9.05 25.90 0.66
C GLN A 97 -9.30 26.43 2.08
N CYS A 98 -9.29 27.75 2.24
CA CYS A 98 -9.44 28.41 3.53
C CYS A 98 -10.80 29.10 3.67
N PHE A 99 -11.36 29.08 4.89
CA PHE A 99 -12.69 29.56 5.24
C PHE A 99 -12.63 30.69 6.30
N GLY A 100 -11.75 31.64 6.09
CA GLY A 100 -11.54 32.75 7.01
C GLY A 100 -11.06 32.28 8.39
N THR A 101 -11.84 32.56 9.43
CA THR A 101 -11.52 32.15 10.82
C THR A 101 -11.81 30.68 11.12
N ALA A 102 -12.44 29.97 10.21
CA ALA A 102 -12.77 28.53 10.38
C ALA A 102 -11.64 27.59 9.89
N GLY A 103 -10.43 28.13 9.66
CA GLY A 103 -9.29 27.30 9.25
C GLY A 103 -9.24 27.00 7.75
N CYS A 104 -8.46 25.99 7.39
CA CYS A 104 -8.27 25.55 6.00
C CYS A 104 -8.32 24.03 5.87
N ASN A 105 -8.89 23.56 4.77
CA ASN A 105 -8.71 22.18 4.29
C ASN A 105 -7.50 22.15 3.33
N VAL A 106 -6.56 21.27 3.62
CA VAL A 106 -5.32 21.10 2.86
C VAL A 106 -5.24 19.66 2.38
N THR A 107 -5.14 19.45 1.08
CA THR A 107 -4.86 18.12 0.52
C THR A 107 -3.35 18.00 0.33
N VAL A 108 -2.77 16.94 0.89
CA VAL A 108 -1.34 16.66 0.85
C VAL A 108 -1.09 15.27 0.26
N GLU A 109 0.05 15.13 -0.40
CA GLU A 109 0.57 13.88 -0.93
C GLU A 109 1.97 13.67 -0.37
N PRO A 110 2.33 12.45 0.06
CA PRO A 110 3.69 12.14 0.47
C PRO A 110 4.61 12.11 -0.75
N ASP A 111 5.78 12.73 -0.62
CA ASP A 111 6.90 12.60 -1.55
C ASP A 111 8.00 11.82 -0.84
N LEU A 112 8.07 10.53 -1.13
CA LEU A 112 8.98 9.58 -0.51
C LEU A 112 10.16 9.34 -1.42
N THR A 113 11.37 9.44 -0.87
CA THR A 113 12.62 9.13 -1.56
C THR A 113 13.38 8.06 -0.81
N TYR A 114 13.68 6.94 -1.48
CA TYR A 114 14.59 5.92 -0.95
C TYR A 114 16.03 6.40 -1.08
N LEU A 115 16.81 6.30 0.01
CA LEU A 115 18.19 6.80 0.09
C LEU A 115 19.24 5.76 -0.34
N GLY A 116 18.84 4.49 -0.38
CA GLY A 116 19.73 3.39 -0.77
C GLY A 116 19.74 3.13 -2.28
N ASP A 117 20.40 2.04 -2.66
CA ASP A 117 20.35 1.53 -4.02
C ASP A 117 19.14 0.62 -4.19
N SER A 118 18.29 0.90 -5.17
CA SER A 118 17.11 0.08 -5.46
C SER A 118 17.45 -1.36 -5.87
N GLU A 119 18.67 -1.63 -6.34
CA GLU A 119 19.13 -2.99 -6.62
C GLU A 119 19.38 -3.79 -5.32
N GLY A 120 19.64 -3.11 -4.21
CA GLY A 120 19.76 -3.70 -2.88
C GLY A 120 18.44 -4.19 -2.30
N ILE A 121 17.30 -3.73 -2.82
CA ILE A 121 15.98 -4.18 -2.40
C ILE A 121 15.63 -5.51 -3.08
N ALA A 122 15.08 -6.48 -2.34
CA ALA A 122 14.58 -7.71 -2.92
C ALA A 122 13.47 -7.42 -3.96
N PRO A 123 13.54 -8.03 -5.16
CA PRO A 123 12.63 -7.67 -6.27
C PRO A 123 11.16 -7.94 -5.97
N ASP A 124 10.87 -8.96 -5.16
CA ASP A 124 9.51 -9.38 -4.83
C ASP A 124 9.06 -8.85 -3.44
N ALA A 125 9.90 -8.05 -2.79
CA ALA A 125 9.55 -7.46 -1.50
C ALA A 125 8.55 -6.31 -1.66
N VAL A 126 7.57 -6.30 -0.77
CA VAL A 126 6.62 -5.21 -0.61
C VAL A 126 6.82 -4.62 0.78
N TYR A 127 6.96 -3.31 0.86
CA TYR A 127 7.13 -2.60 2.13
C TYR A 127 5.95 -1.69 2.38
N GLU A 128 5.35 -1.81 3.56
CA GLU A 128 4.39 -0.83 4.08
C GLU A 128 5.15 0.21 4.89
N ILE A 129 5.00 1.46 4.52
CA ILE A 129 5.64 2.62 5.13
C ILE A 129 4.56 3.40 5.85
N THR A 130 4.59 3.38 7.18
CA THR A 130 3.68 4.14 8.04
C THR A 130 4.30 5.50 8.36
N TYR A 131 3.53 6.56 8.19
CA TYR A 131 3.96 7.92 8.49
C TYR A 131 2.88 8.71 9.19
N GLU A 132 3.30 9.72 9.94
CA GLU A 132 2.45 10.59 10.74
C GLU A 132 2.50 12.02 10.22
N ILE A 133 1.33 12.58 9.93
CA ILE A 133 1.18 13.95 9.44
C ILE A 133 0.71 14.83 10.60
N HIS A 134 1.49 15.87 10.89
CA HIS A 134 1.20 16.85 11.93
C HIS A 134 0.61 18.12 11.36
N GLY A 135 -0.20 18.83 12.16
CA GLY A 135 -0.81 20.10 11.79
C GLY A 135 -2.32 20.03 11.56
N ASP A 136 -2.93 18.85 11.68
CA ASP A 136 -4.39 18.70 11.73
C ASP A 136 -4.93 19.20 13.08
N GLU A 137 -6.11 19.84 13.10
CA GLU A 137 -6.76 20.34 14.32
C GLU A 137 -7.18 19.20 15.27
N SER A 138 -7.43 18.02 14.76
CA SER A 138 -7.85 16.84 15.54
C SER A 138 -6.67 16.06 16.14
N GLY A 139 -5.45 16.43 15.78
CA GLY A 139 -4.21 15.75 16.17
C GLY A 139 -3.51 15.09 14.98
N PRO A 140 -2.46 14.28 15.24
CA PRO A 140 -1.72 13.63 14.17
C PRO A 140 -2.57 12.68 13.35
N VAL A 141 -2.36 12.66 12.04
CA VAL A 141 -3.01 11.76 11.08
C VAL A 141 -2.02 10.68 10.67
N ILE A 142 -2.36 9.41 10.90
CA ILE A 142 -1.53 8.27 10.55
C ILE A 142 -1.99 7.73 9.20
N GLU A 143 -1.05 7.60 8.28
CA GLU A 143 -1.28 7.13 6.91
C GLU A 143 -0.23 6.09 6.54
N THR A 144 -0.49 5.36 5.46
CA THR A 144 0.44 4.37 4.92
C THR A 144 0.69 4.58 3.44
N ALA A 145 1.90 4.24 3.01
CA ALA A 145 2.27 4.09 1.61
C ALA A 145 2.88 2.69 1.40
N GLU A 146 2.72 2.15 0.22
CA GLU A 146 3.27 0.85 -0.16
C GLU A 146 4.37 1.05 -1.21
N LEU A 147 5.55 0.48 -0.97
CA LEU A 147 6.62 0.37 -1.94
C LEU A 147 6.68 -1.06 -2.46
N SER A 148 6.48 -1.25 -3.77
CA SER A 148 6.57 -2.52 -4.47
C SER A 148 7.48 -2.43 -5.69
N ASP A 149 7.88 -3.56 -6.25
CA ASP A 149 8.73 -3.62 -7.46
C ASP A 149 9.97 -2.71 -7.36
N ARG A 150 10.53 -2.53 -6.15
CA ARG A 150 11.69 -1.68 -5.82
C ARG A 150 11.49 -0.18 -5.99
N THR A 151 10.52 0.27 -6.79
CA THR A 151 10.35 1.69 -7.17
C THR A 151 8.91 2.13 -7.29
N SER A 152 7.95 1.22 -7.27
CA SER A 152 6.52 1.55 -7.39
C SER A 152 5.97 1.98 -6.03
N LEU A 153 5.58 3.25 -5.92
CA LEU A 153 5.00 3.80 -4.70
C LEU A 153 3.49 4.01 -4.88
N ASN A 154 2.71 3.37 -4.01
CA ASN A 154 1.26 3.53 -3.92
C ASN A 154 0.90 4.24 -2.62
N TYR A 155 0.13 5.31 -2.70
CA TYR A 155 -0.37 6.07 -1.56
C TYR A 155 -1.73 6.68 -1.87
N THR A 156 -2.42 7.14 -0.84
CA THR A 156 -3.67 7.90 -0.96
C THR A 156 -3.44 9.33 -0.49
N PRO A 157 -3.84 10.37 -1.27
CA PRO A 157 -3.79 11.74 -0.81
C PRO A 157 -4.62 11.96 0.46
N SER A 158 -4.07 12.65 1.45
CA SER A 158 -4.74 12.92 2.73
C SER A 158 -5.30 14.34 2.77
N MET A 159 -6.46 14.49 3.40
CA MET A 159 -7.07 15.79 3.64
C MET A 159 -6.93 16.16 5.11
N ILE A 160 -6.29 17.30 5.38
CA ILE A 160 -5.97 17.80 6.71
C ILE A 160 -6.73 19.09 6.97
N SER A 161 -7.34 19.21 8.14
CA SER A 161 -8.00 20.42 8.62
C SER A 161 -7.02 21.21 9.48
N THR A 162 -6.62 22.39 9.03
CA THR A 162 -5.68 23.26 9.76
C THR A 162 -6.39 24.47 10.36
N ALA A 163 -5.99 24.91 11.56
CA ALA A 163 -6.59 26.02 12.27
C ALA A 163 -6.46 27.37 11.53
N SER A 164 -5.47 27.50 10.65
CA SER A 164 -5.23 28.73 9.90
C SER A 164 -4.46 28.47 8.60
N ALA A 165 -4.45 29.46 7.70
CA ALA A 165 -3.65 29.42 6.48
C ALA A 165 -2.13 29.34 6.75
N GLY A 166 -1.68 29.80 7.91
CA GLY A 166 -0.27 29.79 8.32
C GLY A 166 0.15 28.57 9.13
N THR A 167 -0.75 27.61 9.38
CA THR A 167 -0.39 26.39 10.09
C THR A 167 0.63 25.59 9.28
N ASN A 168 1.75 25.24 9.93
CA ASN A 168 2.76 24.37 9.33
C ASN A 168 2.27 22.93 9.37
N VAL A 169 2.31 22.24 8.23
CA VAL A 169 2.04 20.82 8.12
C VAL A 169 3.37 20.12 7.91
N SER A 170 3.67 19.12 8.72
CA SER A 170 4.90 18.33 8.64
C SER A 170 4.60 16.84 8.64
N VAL A 171 5.57 16.01 8.30
CA VAL A 171 5.45 14.57 8.23
C VAL A 171 6.70 13.90 8.75
N GLU A 172 6.53 12.73 9.35
CA GLU A 172 7.64 11.85 9.73
C GLU A 172 7.25 10.39 9.50
N ILE A 173 8.24 9.55 9.13
CA ILE A 173 8.05 8.11 9.03
C ILE A 173 8.15 7.53 10.43
N THR A 174 7.16 6.73 10.82
CA THR A 174 7.10 6.09 12.14
C THR A 174 7.44 4.62 12.11
N ASP A 175 7.18 3.94 10.98
CA ASP A 175 7.46 2.51 10.85
C ASP A 175 7.62 2.08 9.39
N VAL A 176 8.42 1.02 9.15
CA VAL A 176 8.54 0.35 7.85
C VAL A 176 8.56 -1.15 8.08
N THR A 177 7.61 -1.85 7.50
CA THR A 177 7.45 -3.30 7.60
C THR A 177 7.49 -3.97 6.26
N ALA A 178 8.25 -5.06 6.14
CA ALA A 178 8.20 -5.93 4.96
C ALA A 178 6.92 -6.78 5.01
N GLN A 179 6.15 -6.73 3.94
CA GLN A 179 4.93 -7.53 3.75
C GLN A 179 5.29 -8.79 2.96
N GLY A 180 5.29 -9.95 3.64
CA GLY A 180 5.41 -11.26 2.99
C GLY A 180 6.84 -11.63 2.59
N GLY A 181 7.46 -12.48 3.38
CA GLY A 181 8.58 -13.33 3.03
C GLY A 181 8.14 -14.79 3.08
#